data_3a934040120c3fce4593ad7ff45ccf48
#
_entry.id   3a934040120c3fce4593ad7ff45ccf48
#
_cell.length_a   1.000
_cell.length_b   1.000
_cell.length_c   1.000
_cell.angle_alpha   90.00
_cell.angle_beta   90.00
_cell.angle_gamma   90.00
#
_symmetry.space_group_name_H-M   'P 1'
#
loop_
_entity.id
_entity.type
_entity.pdbx_description
1 polymer ?
#
loop_
_entity_poly.entity_id
_entity_poly.type
_entity_poly.pdbx_seq_one_letter_code
_entity_poly.pdbx_strand_id
1 'polypeptide(L)'
;MIKTLIKSFLKVAALGAFIFELIGTKEGKPEGNVQLHPIKLSGRTLFIREQEIFIRESYLDKKPVLVLLHSWGSDSLGSWFKIIPLLQDSYSIVAIDLKNHGRTDGSWTRWDITENADMVATVLKELGIDKSILIGWSIGSAVALAVSKNYSELVSKQVLVTPFAWTVNAEYKEKSWFSLIVGLVRIRERLLPRYNSNSKYKFLRESESLKDEYSDWAWSNLNRSKDAFIYQDGSRYVVPFDARSWAHEVKTPTLAVIGGSDKLVPENVSKELTDLLPDVKIKKIGGATHGIPWSHAEELSLHVKEFIVD
;
A
#
# COMPACT_ATOMS: atom_id res chain seq x y z
N MET A 1 6.21 36.78 -14.89
CA MET A 1 5.37 37.26 -13.78
C MET A 1 4.47 36.14 -13.22
N ILE A 2 3.62 35.50 -14.01
CA ILE A 2 2.70 34.41 -13.55
C ILE A 2 3.46 33.21 -12.98
N LYS A 3 4.51 32.73 -13.64
CA LYS A 3 5.34 31.59 -13.15
C LYS A 3 6.02 31.89 -11.80
N THR A 4 6.38 33.14 -11.54
CA THR A 4 6.98 33.56 -10.26
C THR A 4 5.93 33.60 -9.16
N LEU A 5 4.74 34.08 -9.45
CA LEU A 5 3.59 34.10 -8.53
C LEU A 5 3.17 32.66 -8.15
N ILE A 6 3.07 31.75 -9.11
CA ILE A 6 2.77 30.34 -8.85
C ILE A 6 3.85 29.70 -7.97
N LYS A 7 5.14 29.96 -8.23
CA LYS A 7 6.24 29.46 -7.40
C LYS A 7 6.18 30.01 -5.98
N SER A 8 5.82 31.28 -5.80
CA SER A 8 5.67 31.89 -4.48
C SER A 8 4.46 31.34 -3.74
N PHE A 9 3.34 31.16 -4.42
CA PHE A 9 2.14 30.53 -3.85
C PHE A 9 2.42 29.08 -3.39
N LEU A 10 3.10 28.28 -4.21
CA LEU A 10 3.49 26.91 -3.84
C LEU A 10 4.43 26.86 -2.64
N LYS A 11 5.34 27.82 -2.52
CA LYS A 11 6.21 27.94 -1.33
C LYS A 11 5.43 28.30 -0.08
N VAL A 12 4.50 29.24 -0.17
CA VAL A 12 3.64 29.63 0.95
C VAL A 12 2.69 28.51 1.34
N ALA A 13 2.11 27.80 0.37
CA ALA A 13 1.26 26.65 0.63
C ALA A 13 2.05 25.48 1.27
N ALA A 14 3.26 25.22 0.81
CA ALA A 14 4.15 24.23 1.42
C ALA A 14 4.56 24.61 2.83
N LEU A 15 4.87 25.89 3.06
CA LEU A 15 5.19 26.41 4.41
C LEU A 15 3.95 26.36 5.31
N GLY A 16 2.78 26.71 4.82
CA GLY A 16 1.51 26.60 5.55
C GLY A 16 1.17 25.15 5.91
N ALA A 17 1.34 24.23 4.98
CA ALA A 17 1.18 22.80 5.22
C ALA A 17 2.21 22.30 6.26
N PHE A 18 3.47 22.75 6.19
CA PHE A 18 4.51 22.42 7.16
C PHE A 18 4.20 22.98 8.56
N ILE A 19 3.72 24.23 8.66
CA ILE A 19 3.31 24.84 9.94
C ILE A 19 2.08 24.12 10.50
N PHE A 20 1.09 23.79 9.66
CA PHE A 20 -0.08 23.01 10.06
C PHE A 20 0.32 21.63 10.56
N GLU A 21 1.28 21.01 9.88
CA GLU A 21 1.89 19.77 10.29
C GLU A 21 2.65 19.90 11.63
N LEU A 22 3.33 21.03 11.90
CA LEU A 22 4.01 21.32 13.15
C LEU A 22 3.05 21.56 14.35
N ILE A 23 1.94 22.23 14.10
CA ILE A 23 0.96 22.61 15.11
C ILE A 23 -0.03 21.47 15.40
N GLY A 24 -0.05 20.44 14.55
CA GLY A 24 -1.04 19.37 14.56
C GLY A 24 -1.46 18.91 15.96
N THR A 25 -2.75 18.78 16.13
CA THR A 25 -3.44 18.42 17.36
C THR A 25 -2.82 17.19 18.03
N LYS A 26 -2.52 17.30 19.32
CA LYS A 26 -2.23 16.15 20.17
C LYS A 26 -3.52 15.35 20.31
N GLU A 27 -3.72 14.37 19.48
CA GLU A 27 -4.82 13.43 19.68
C GLU A 27 -4.34 12.32 20.62
N GLY A 28 -5.17 12.04 21.64
CA GLY A 28 -4.85 11.10 22.69
C GLY A 28 -4.65 9.68 22.17
N LYS A 29 -3.95 8.87 22.97
CA LYS A 29 -3.88 7.42 22.74
C LYS A 29 -5.30 6.87 22.80
N PRO A 30 -5.69 5.97 21.89
CA PRO A 30 -6.93 5.25 22.06
C PRO A 30 -6.86 4.45 23.37
N GLU A 31 -7.80 4.70 24.27
CA GLU A 31 -7.99 3.88 25.46
C GLU A 31 -8.80 2.64 25.04
N GLY A 32 -8.26 1.47 25.28
CA GLY A 32 -8.98 0.23 25.03
C GLY A 32 -8.09 -1.00 25.03
N ASN A 33 -8.68 -2.13 25.38
CA ASN A 33 -8.05 -3.43 25.27
C ASN A 33 -7.85 -3.77 23.79
N VAL A 34 -6.67 -4.31 23.52
CA VAL A 34 -6.36 -4.83 22.21
C VAL A 34 -7.28 -5.99 21.86
N GLN A 35 -8.20 -5.77 20.94
CA GLN A 35 -9.02 -6.85 20.43
C GLN A 35 -8.20 -7.76 19.50
N LEU A 36 -8.32 -9.07 19.69
CA LEU A 36 -7.72 -10.04 18.80
C LEU A 36 -8.49 -10.04 17.48
N HIS A 37 -7.75 -10.18 16.37
CA HIS A 37 -8.38 -10.29 15.06
C HIS A 37 -9.25 -11.55 14.99
N PRO A 38 -10.48 -11.47 14.48
CA PRO A 38 -11.37 -12.63 14.36
C PRO A 38 -10.87 -13.66 13.37
N ILE A 39 -10.08 -13.25 12.38
CA ILE A 39 -9.50 -14.14 11.37
C ILE A 39 -8.14 -14.64 11.87
N LYS A 40 -8.03 -15.95 12.06
CA LYS A 40 -6.81 -16.61 12.48
C LYS A 40 -5.98 -17.01 11.26
N LEU A 41 -5.22 -16.07 10.71
CA LEU A 41 -4.16 -16.40 9.76
C LEU A 41 -2.82 -16.31 10.49
N SER A 42 -2.13 -17.45 10.61
CA SER A 42 -0.85 -17.53 11.29
C SER A 42 0.18 -16.60 10.64
N GLY A 43 1.01 -15.99 11.47
CA GLY A 43 2.10 -15.14 10.99
C GLY A 43 3.40 -15.53 11.65
N ARG A 44 4.49 -15.37 10.91
CA ARG A 44 5.86 -15.58 11.38
C ARG A 44 6.82 -14.57 10.78
N THR A 45 7.95 -14.39 11.44
CA THR A 45 9.05 -13.57 10.94
C THR A 45 10.05 -14.45 10.19
N LEU A 46 10.42 -14.00 9.02
CA LEU A 46 11.55 -14.53 8.25
C LEU A 46 12.78 -13.66 8.53
N PHE A 47 13.91 -14.29 8.74
CA PHE A 47 15.21 -13.63 8.89
C PHE A 47 15.97 -13.78 7.59
N ILE A 48 15.96 -12.73 6.74
CA ILE A 48 16.56 -12.75 5.42
C ILE A 48 17.56 -11.61 5.31
N ARG A 49 18.84 -11.90 5.08
CA ARG A 49 19.91 -10.90 4.92
C ARG A 49 19.91 -9.84 6.04
N GLU A 50 19.83 -10.30 7.30
CA GLU A 50 19.78 -9.44 8.49
C GLU A 50 18.52 -8.56 8.62
N GLN A 51 17.48 -8.84 7.85
CA GLN A 51 16.18 -8.17 7.95
C GLN A 51 15.12 -9.10 8.52
N GLU A 52 14.32 -8.58 9.42
CA GLU A 52 13.13 -9.24 9.92
C GLU A 52 11.95 -8.89 9.03
N ILE A 53 11.43 -9.87 8.29
CA ILE A 53 10.29 -9.71 7.39
C ILE A 53 9.13 -10.52 7.94
N PHE A 54 8.05 -9.86 8.30
CA PHE A 54 6.85 -10.53 8.80
C PHE A 54 5.92 -10.90 7.67
N ILE A 55 5.51 -12.16 7.66
CA ILE A 55 4.52 -12.69 6.72
C ILE A 55 3.38 -13.37 7.47
N ARG A 56 2.24 -13.45 6.81
CA ARG A 56 1.14 -14.34 7.16
C ARG A 56 0.92 -15.29 6.01
N GLU A 57 0.75 -16.56 6.34
CA GLU A 57 0.58 -17.57 5.31
C GLU A 57 -0.49 -18.60 5.70
N SER A 58 -1.22 -19.07 4.71
CA SER A 58 -1.99 -20.30 4.77
C SER A 58 -1.07 -21.49 4.45
N TYR A 59 -1.59 -22.72 4.54
CA TYR A 59 -0.85 -23.87 4.01
C TYR A 59 -0.56 -23.65 2.52
N LEU A 60 0.72 -23.86 2.12
CA LEU A 60 1.16 -23.65 0.74
C LEU A 60 0.98 -24.92 -0.14
N ASP A 61 -0.12 -25.64 0.08
CA ASP A 61 -0.49 -26.87 -0.61
C ASP A 61 -1.41 -26.65 -1.82
N LYS A 62 -2.00 -25.48 -1.94
CA LYS A 62 -2.90 -25.12 -3.04
C LYS A 62 -2.18 -24.25 -4.08
N LYS A 63 -2.54 -24.43 -5.32
CA LYS A 63 -2.02 -23.63 -6.44
C LYS A 63 -3.18 -22.95 -7.18
N PRO A 64 -3.01 -21.74 -7.67
CA PRO A 64 -1.82 -20.87 -7.51
C PRO A 64 -1.67 -20.29 -6.10
N VAL A 65 -0.46 -19.79 -5.81
CA VAL A 65 -0.18 -19.01 -4.60
C VAL A 65 -0.51 -17.55 -4.86
N LEU A 66 -1.34 -16.95 -4.00
CA LEU A 66 -1.67 -15.53 -4.04
C LEU A 66 -0.78 -14.76 -3.04
N VAL A 67 -0.12 -13.73 -3.52
CA VAL A 67 0.73 -12.85 -2.69
C VAL A 67 0.03 -11.51 -2.53
N LEU A 68 -0.32 -11.17 -1.28
CA LEU A 68 -1.08 -9.98 -0.96
C LEU A 68 -0.15 -8.87 -0.45
N LEU A 69 -0.16 -7.72 -1.14
CA LEU A 69 0.66 -6.56 -0.85
C LEU A 69 -0.23 -5.39 -0.43
N HIS A 70 -0.09 -4.96 0.82
CA HIS A 70 -0.99 -4.02 1.47
C HIS A 70 -0.81 -2.57 1.01
N SER A 71 -1.80 -1.72 1.34
CA SER A 71 -1.76 -0.29 1.08
C SER A 71 -0.89 0.46 2.10
N TRP A 72 -0.62 1.73 1.78
CA TRP A 72 0.15 2.62 2.64
C TRP A 72 -0.46 2.77 4.04
N GLY A 73 0.42 2.70 5.06
CA GLY A 73 0.04 2.90 6.45
C GLY A 73 -0.90 1.83 7.02
N SER A 74 -0.91 0.64 6.42
CA SER A 74 -1.62 -0.54 6.87
C SER A 74 -0.62 -1.69 7.07
N ASP A 75 -1.10 -2.89 7.22
CA ASP A 75 -0.33 -4.13 7.24
C ASP A 75 -1.05 -5.22 6.45
N SER A 76 -0.44 -6.39 6.37
CA SER A 76 -0.98 -7.53 5.63
C SER A 76 -2.38 -7.91 6.06
N LEU A 77 -2.68 -7.87 7.35
CA LEU A 77 -4.01 -8.24 7.85
C LEU A 77 -4.99 -7.07 7.77
N GLY A 78 -4.54 -5.86 8.13
CA GLY A 78 -5.37 -4.66 8.09
C GLY A 78 -5.90 -4.32 6.70
N SER A 79 -5.14 -4.62 5.66
CA SER A 79 -5.59 -4.43 4.27
C SER A 79 -6.50 -5.55 3.78
N TRP A 80 -6.27 -6.80 4.20
CA TRP A 80 -6.80 -7.96 3.51
C TRP A 80 -7.74 -8.84 4.34
N PHE A 81 -8.11 -8.41 5.55
CA PHE A 81 -8.91 -9.23 6.48
C PHE A 81 -10.26 -9.67 5.91
N LYS A 82 -10.89 -8.92 5.01
CA LYS A 82 -12.12 -9.33 4.33
C LYS A 82 -11.87 -10.18 3.09
N ILE A 83 -10.71 -10.04 2.46
CA ILE A 83 -10.36 -10.76 1.22
C ILE A 83 -9.84 -12.16 1.52
N ILE A 84 -9.00 -12.29 2.56
CA ILE A 84 -8.39 -13.57 2.94
C ILE A 84 -9.43 -14.68 3.13
N PRO A 85 -10.52 -14.50 3.89
CA PRO A 85 -11.54 -15.55 4.05
C PRO A 85 -12.23 -15.97 2.76
N LEU A 86 -12.35 -15.05 1.80
CA LEU A 86 -13.00 -15.32 0.52
C LEU A 86 -12.12 -16.09 -0.46
N LEU A 87 -10.81 -16.14 -0.24
CA LEU A 87 -9.84 -16.74 -1.15
C LEU A 87 -9.11 -17.96 -0.56
N GLN A 88 -8.92 -18.05 0.76
CA GLN A 88 -8.07 -19.06 1.41
C GLN A 88 -8.56 -20.49 1.24
N ASP A 89 -9.83 -20.73 0.98
CA ASP A 89 -10.34 -22.08 0.77
C ASP A 89 -9.92 -22.67 -0.58
N SER A 90 -9.66 -21.81 -1.57
CA SER A 90 -9.31 -22.22 -2.94
C SER A 90 -7.84 -22.01 -3.28
N TYR A 91 -7.15 -21.12 -2.58
CA TYR A 91 -5.79 -20.70 -2.92
C TYR A 91 -4.89 -20.71 -1.69
N SER A 92 -3.61 -20.96 -1.89
CA SER A 92 -2.59 -20.64 -0.88
C SER A 92 -2.35 -19.14 -0.84
N ILE A 93 -2.21 -18.57 0.35
CA ILE A 93 -2.06 -17.13 0.56
C ILE A 93 -0.76 -16.84 1.29
N VAL A 94 -0.01 -15.87 0.79
CA VAL A 94 1.10 -15.22 1.47
C VAL A 94 0.82 -13.74 1.51
N ALA A 95 0.59 -13.17 2.69
CA ALA A 95 0.39 -11.75 2.89
C ALA A 95 1.62 -11.16 3.60
N ILE A 96 2.27 -10.19 2.99
CA ILE A 96 3.57 -9.67 3.42
C ILE A 96 3.37 -8.29 4.04
N ASP A 97 3.92 -8.07 5.22
CA ASP A 97 4.09 -6.73 5.75
C ASP A 97 5.28 -6.07 5.02
N LEU A 98 5.00 -5.01 4.26
CA LEU A 98 6.03 -4.28 3.53
C LEU A 98 6.98 -3.58 4.52
N LYS A 99 8.18 -3.27 4.06
CA LYS A 99 9.20 -2.59 4.86
C LYS A 99 8.62 -1.38 5.61
N ASN A 100 9.00 -1.20 6.85
CA ASN A 100 8.51 -0.17 7.78
C ASN A 100 6.99 -0.23 8.05
N HIS A 101 6.33 -1.34 7.75
CA HIS A 101 4.91 -1.52 8.02
C HIS A 101 4.67 -2.77 8.88
N GLY A 102 3.59 -2.74 9.65
CA GLY A 102 3.17 -3.87 10.45
C GLY A 102 4.25 -4.33 11.42
N ARG A 103 4.81 -5.52 11.19
CA ARG A 103 5.85 -6.14 12.01
C ARG A 103 7.17 -6.35 11.26
N THR A 104 7.22 -5.98 9.99
CA THR A 104 8.47 -6.01 9.22
C THR A 104 9.36 -4.88 9.68
N ASP A 105 10.62 -5.24 9.98
CA ASP A 105 11.60 -4.26 10.42
C ASP A 105 11.84 -3.21 9.33
N GLY A 106 11.93 -1.99 9.76
CA GLY A 106 12.29 -0.87 8.96
C GLY A 106 13.62 -0.35 9.43
N SER A 107 14.67 -0.74 8.79
CA SER A 107 15.91 0.00 8.98
C SER A 107 15.63 1.48 8.73
N TRP A 108 16.40 2.38 9.34
CA TRP A 108 16.34 3.84 9.19
C TRP A 108 16.51 4.34 7.74
N THR A 109 16.47 3.41 6.77
CA THR A 109 16.57 3.68 5.35
C THR A 109 15.24 4.17 4.81
N ARG A 110 15.32 5.01 3.81
CA ARG A 110 14.17 5.55 3.08
C ARG A 110 13.32 4.40 2.52
N TRP A 111 12.00 4.50 2.67
CA TRP A 111 11.09 3.56 2.03
C TRP A 111 11.12 3.74 0.51
N ASP A 112 11.29 2.65 -0.21
CA ASP A 112 11.40 2.65 -1.67
C ASP A 112 10.60 1.47 -2.26
N ILE A 113 9.97 1.70 -3.41
CA ILE A 113 9.18 0.67 -4.09
C ILE A 113 10.07 -0.45 -4.62
N THR A 114 11.23 -0.11 -5.16
CA THR A 114 12.17 -1.10 -5.70
C THR A 114 12.73 -1.98 -4.59
N GLU A 115 13.13 -1.41 -3.46
CA GLU A 115 13.58 -2.19 -2.30
C GLU A 115 12.48 -3.13 -1.78
N ASN A 116 11.22 -2.69 -1.76
CA ASN A 116 10.11 -3.56 -1.39
C ASN A 116 9.85 -4.65 -2.44
N ALA A 117 10.02 -4.35 -3.72
CA ALA A 117 9.92 -5.38 -4.77
C ALA A 117 11.02 -6.44 -4.63
N ASP A 118 12.26 -6.03 -4.35
CA ASP A 118 13.39 -6.94 -4.09
C ASP A 118 13.14 -7.80 -2.84
N MET A 119 12.57 -7.20 -1.79
CA MET A 119 12.17 -7.91 -0.57
C MET A 119 11.08 -8.95 -0.87
N VAL A 120 10.04 -8.60 -1.60
CA VAL A 120 8.97 -9.54 -2.00
C VAL A 120 9.55 -10.70 -2.81
N ALA A 121 10.37 -10.41 -3.82
CA ALA A 121 11.02 -11.46 -4.62
C ALA A 121 11.90 -12.38 -3.77
N THR A 122 12.62 -11.82 -2.78
CA THR A 122 13.44 -12.59 -1.86
C THR A 122 12.58 -13.49 -0.96
N VAL A 123 11.46 -12.98 -0.44
CA VAL A 123 10.50 -13.79 0.34
C VAL A 123 9.96 -14.96 -0.48
N LEU A 124 9.58 -14.73 -1.74
CA LEU A 124 9.07 -15.79 -2.62
C LEU A 124 10.10 -16.90 -2.83
N LYS A 125 11.35 -16.52 -3.08
CA LYS A 125 12.47 -17.48 -3.25
C LYS A 125 12.73 -18.27 -1.95
N GLU A 126 12.72 -17.62 -0.81
CA GLU A 126 12.90 -18.26 0.50
C GLU A 126 11.80 -19.26 0.83
N LEU A 127 10.58 -18.99 0.39
CA LEU A 127 9.42 -19.88 0.55
C LEU A 127 9.35 -20.98 -0.53
N GLY A 128 10.29 -21.04 -1.46
CA GLY A 128 10.27 -22.00 -2.57
C GLY A 128 9.08 -21.77 -3.53
N ILE A 129 8.63 -20.54 -3.67
CA ILE A 129 7.53 -20.19 -4.57
C ILE A 129 8.10 -19.76 -5.91
N ASP A 130 8.09 -20.69 -6.87
CA ASP A 130 8.62 -20.46 -8.21
C ASP A 130 7.74 -19.52 -9.03
N LYS A 131 6.44 -19.51 -8.77
CA LYS A 131 5.48 -18.70 -9.51
C LYS A 131 4.25 -18.36 -8.67
N SER A 132 3.86 -17.09 -8.66
CA SER A 132 2.74 -16.57 -7.87
C SER A 132 1.83 -15.65 -8.66
N ILE A 133 0.69 -15.32 -8.07
CA ILE A 133 -0.18 -14.22 -8.52
C ILE A 133 -0.08 -13.11 -7.49
N LEU A 134 0.36 -11.93 -7.90
CA LEU A 134 0.44 -10.78 -7.02
C LEU A 134 -0.88 -10.03 -6.97
N ILE A 135 -1.32 -9.66 -5.78
CA ILE A 135 -2.50 -8.81 -5.56
C ILE A 135 -2.05 -7.62 -4.71
N GLY A 136 -1.92 -6.46 -5.34
CA GLY A 136 -1.46 -5.25 -4.69
C GLY A 136 -2.55 -4.19 -4.59
N TRP A 137 -2.65 -3.52 -3.44
CA TRP A 137 -3.59 -2.42 -3.26
C TRP A 137 -2.85 -1.10 -3.09
N SER A 138 -3.21 -0.08 -3.89
CA SER A 138 -2.63 1.27 -3.82
C SER A 138 -1.10 1.22 -3.95
N ILE A 139 -0.34 1.58 -2.92
CA ILE A 139 1.13 1.46 -2.96
C ILE A 139 1.59 0.01 -3.16
N GLY A 140 0.85 -0.96 -2.64
CA GLY A 140 1.10 -2.38 -2.91
C GLY A 140 0.94 -2.74 -4.38
N SER A 141 0.10 -2.00 -5.14
CA SER A 141 0.00 -2.18 -6.60
C SER A 141 1.26 -1.71 -7.32
N ALA A 142 1.87 -0.63 -6.86
CA ALA A 142 3.15 -0.16 -7.40
C ALA A 142 4.30 -1.13 -7.09
N VAL A 143 4.30 -1.73 -5.88
CA VAL A 143 5.26 -2.80 -5.54
C VAL A 143 5.03 -4.02 -6.42
N ALA A 144 3.78 -4.49 -6.61
CA ALA A 144 3.45 -5.62 -7.49
C ALA A 144 3.93 -5.37 -8.93
N LEU A 145 3.69 -4.17 -9.44
CA LEU A 145 4.15 -3.77 -10.78
C LEU A 145 5.68 -3.81 -10.89
N ALA A 146 6.40 -3.34 -9.87
CA ALA A 146 7.86 -3.37 -9.84
C ALA A 146 8.41 -4.80 -9.73
N VAL A 147 7.75 -5.70 -8.95
CA VAL A 147 8.10 -7.13 -8.95
C VAL A 147 7.90 -7.74 -10.33
N SER A 148 6.76 -7.47 -10.97
CA SER A 148 6.47 -7.99 -12.33
C SER A 148 7.44 -7.47 -13.38
N LYS A 149 8.00 -6.26 -13.20
CA LYS A 149 9.05 -5.70 -14.05
C LYS A 149 10.40 -6.38 -13.84
N ASN A 150 10.83 -6.52 -12.57
CA ASN A 150 12.20 -6.92 -12.23
C ASN A 150 12.37 -8.43 -12.05
N TYR A 151 11.29 -9.15 -11.76
CA TYR A 151 11.24 -10.57 -11.39
C TYR A 151 10.07 -11.27 -12.08
N SER A 152 9.92 -11.06 -13.39
CA SER A 152 8.77 -11.58 -14.17
C SER A 152 8.64 -13.10 -14.11
N GLU A 153 9.76 -13.81 -13.89
CA GLU A 153 9.77 -15.27 -13.73
C GLU A 153 8.98 -15.74 -12.50
N LEU A 154 8.89 -14.92 -11.46
CA LEU A 154 8.17 -15.23 -10.21
C LEU A 154 6.66 -14.90 -10.30
N VAL A 155 6.21 -14.24 -11.36
CA VAL A 155 4.83 -13.72 -11.45
C VAL A 155 4.12 -14.29 -12.67
N SER A 156 3.01 -15.01 -12.44
CA SER A 156 2.17 -15.51 -13.52
C SER A 156 1.11 -14.52 -13.97
N LYS A 157 0.50 -13.83 -13.01
CA LYS A 157 -0.52 -12.79 -13.18
C LYS A 157 -0.41 -11.76 -12.09
N GLN A 158 -0.97 -10.57 -12.29
CA GLN A 158 -1.09 -9.58 -11.24
C GLN A 158 -2.45 -8.91 -11.21
N VAL A 159 -2.91 -8.57 -10.02
CA VAL A 159 -4.13 -7.77 -9.76
C VAL A 159 -3.70 -6.48 -9.08
N LEU A 160 -3.99 -5.36 -9.71
CA LEU A 160 -3.65 -4.03 -9.24
C LEU A 160 -4.92 -3.31 -8.81
N VAL A 161 -5.11 -3.13 -7.51
CA VAL A 161 -6.29 -2.48 -6.94
C VAL A 161 -5.98 -1.00 -6.71
N THR A 162 -6.76 -0.12 -7.30
CA THR A 162 -6.56 1.34 -7.31
C THR A 162 -5.13 1.73 -7.73
N PRO A 163 -4.65 1.27 -8.91
CA PRO A 163 -3.28 1.46 -9.35
C PRO A 163 -3.02 2.88 -9.85
N PHE A 164 -1.74 3.27 -9.90
CA PHE A 164 -1.26 4.54 -10.44
C PHE A 164 0.09 4.37 -11.13
N ALA A 165 0.36 5.19 -12.15
CA ALA A 165 1.61 5.14 -12.89
C ALA A 165 2.76 5.86 -12.18
N TRP A 166 2.47 6.90 -11.40
CA TRP A 166 3.47 7.75 -10.77
C TRP A 166 2.92 8.48 -9.55
N THR A 167 3.81 8.99 -8.72
CA THR A 167 3.48 9.84 -7.59
C THR A 167 3.92 11.28 -7.85
N VAL A 168 3.16 12.24 -7.37
CA VAL A 168 3.49 13.69 -7.49
C VAL A 168 4.91 13.98 -7.03
N ASN A 169 5.43 13.20 -6.12
CA ASN A 169 6.77 13.36 -5.58
C ASN A 169 7.89 13.00 -6.55
N ALA A 170 7.62 12.19 -7.56
CA ALA A 170 8.62 11.88 -8.59
C ALA A 170 9.11 13.14 -9.31
N GLU A 171 8.23 14.12 -9.54
CA GLU A 171 8.58 15.39 -10.18
C GLU A 171 9.40 16.34 -9.30
N TYR A 172 9.30 16.20 -7.97
CA TYR A 172 9.94 17.11 -7.00
C TYR A 172 11.20 16.52 -6.37
N LYS A 173 11.50 15.25 -6.62
CA LYS A 173 12.61 14.50 -6.02
C LYS A 173 13.96 15.23 -6.09
N GLU A 174 14.24 15.92 -7.18
CA GLU A 174 15.54 16.53 -7.45
C GLU A 174 15.63 18.01 -6.98
N LYS A 175 14.55 18.56 -6.42
CA LYS A 175 14.57 19.95 -5.99
C LYS A 175 15.14 20.07 -4.56
N SER A 176 16.22 20.77 -4.41
CA SER A 176 16.93 20.94 -3.12
C SER A 176 16.04 21.45 -1.98
N TRP A 177 15.10 22.35 -2.26
CA TRP A 177 14.15 22.84 -1.27
C TRP A 177 13.17 21.76 -0.79
N PHE A 178 12.79 20.83 -1.67
CA PHE A 178 11.93 19.72 -1.32
C PHE A 178 12.65 18.75 -0.37
N SER A 179 13.90 18.42 -0.65
CA SER A 179 14.76 17.61 0.23
C SER A 179 14.94 18.25 1.61
N LEU A 180 15.04 19.58 1.68
CA LEU A 180 15.11 20.30 2.93
C LEU A 180 13.79 20.16 3.74
N ILE A 181 12.65 20.37 3.12
CA ILE A 181 11.33 20.18 3.77
C ILE A 181 11.17 18.77 4.29
N VAL A 182 11.48 17.77 3.45
CA VAL A 182 11.43 16.34 3.84
C VAL A 182 12.36 16.10 5.04
N GLY A 183 13.57 16.64 5.03
CA GLY A 183 14.52 16.54 6.14
C GLY A 183 13.98 17.15 7.44
N LEU A 184 13.40 18.33 7.37
CA LEU A 184 12.78 19.00 8.52
C LEU A 184 11.58 18.25 9.08
N VAL A 185 10.71 17.73 8.19
CA VAL A 185 9.59 16.87 8.58
C VAL A 185 10.11 15.62 9.29
N ARG A 186 11.14 14.97 8.78
CA ARG A 186 11.78 13.79 9.42
C ARG A 186 12.35 14.10 10.81
N ILE A 187 13.06 15.20 10.95
CA ILE A 187 13.61 15.63 12.24
C ILE A 187 12.49 15.88 13.23
N ARG A 188 11.48 16.64 12.82
CA ARG A 188 10.32 16.92 13.65
C ARG A 188 9.63 15.66 14.13
N GLU A 189 9.41 14.71 13.25
CA GLU A 189 8.70 13.47 13.53
C GLU A 189 9.52 12.55 14.47
N ARG A 190 10.86 12.57 14.39
CA ARG A 190 11.73 11.92 15.37
C ARG A 190 11.59 12.50 16.76
N LEU A 191 11.48 13.83 16.84
CA LEU A 191 11.43 14.54 18.13
C LEU A 191 10.03 14.55 18.74
N LEU A 192 8.98 14.52 17.90
CA LEU A 192 7.59 14.66 18.30
C LEU A 192 6.72 13.65 17.55
N PRO A 193 6.80 12.37 17.90
CA PRO A 193 5.99 11.33 17.26
C PRO A 193 4.50 11.68 17.39
N ARG A 194 3.81 11.72 16.26
CA ARG A 194 2.36 11.93 16.22
C ARG A 194 1.65 10.60 16.42
N TYR A 195 0.77 10.56 17.37
CA TYR A 195 -0.32 9.59 17.38
C TYR A 195 -1.48 10.18 16.56
N ASN A 196 -1.42 9.99 15.25
CA ASN A 196 -2.45 10.52 14.35
C ASN A 196 -3.55 9.48 14.08
N SER A 197 -3.94 8.79 15.12
CA SER A 197 -4.87 7.68 15.07
C SER A 197 -6.30 8.15 14.75
N ASN A 198 -6.74 9.23 15.36
CA ASN A 198 -8.14 9.64 15.30
C ASN A 198 -8.58 10.20 13.95
N SER A 199 -7.74 10.97 13.26
CA SER A 199 -8.11 11.51 11.94
C SER A 199 -8.17 10.42 10.87
N LYS A 200 -7.28 9.42 10.94
CA LYS A 200 -7.30 8.29 10.02
C LYS A 200 -8.48 7.36 10.28
N TYR A 201 -8.76 7.08 11.54
CA TYR A 201 -9.93 6.30 11.95
C TYR A 201 -11.22 7.00 11.57
N LYS A 202 -11.32 8.30 11.83
CA LYS A 202 -12.45 9.11 11.40
C LYS A 202 -12.66 9.04 9.89
N PHE A 203 -11.58 9.20 9.12
CA PHE A 203 -11.62 9.05 7.66
C PHE A 203 -12.11 7.66 7.23
N LEU A 204 -11.58 6.60 7.81
CA LEU A 204 -11.97 5.22 7.48
C LEU A 204 -13.43 4.94 7.86
N ARG A 205 -13.87 5.44 9.02
CA ARG A 205 -15.22 5.27 9.49
C ARG A 205 -16.24 6.08 8.68
N GLU A 206 -15.89 7.32 8.31
CA GLU A 206 -16.72 8.19 7.47
C GLU A 206 -16.80 7.70 6.02
N SER A 207 -15.78 7.01 5.54
CA SER A 207 -15.73 6.45 4.18
C SER A 207 -16.60 5.21 3.98
N GLU A 208 -17.42 4.83 4.95
CA GLU A 208 -18.26 3.62 4.94
C GLU A 208 -17.48 2.29 4.90
N SER A 209 -16.16 2.35 4.77
CA SER A 209 -15.30 1.18 4.54
C SER A 209 -15.19 0.27 5.75
N LEU A 210 -15.46 0.77 6.96
CA LEU A 210 -15.30 0.05 8.23
C LEU A 210 -16.49 0.30 9.17
N LYS A 211 -17.71 0.09 8.71
CA LYS A 211 -18.93 0.20 9.52
C LYS A 211 -19.31 -1.09 10.24
N ASP A 212 -18.52 -2.14 10.09
CA ASP A 212 -18.79 -3.47 10.60
C ASP A 212 -18.06 -3.79 11.92
N GLU A 213 -18.26 -5.02 12.41
CA GLU A 213 -17.66 -5.56 13.62
C GLU A 213 -16.12 -5.54 13.64
N TYR A 214 -15.47 -5.39 12.48
CA TYR A 214 -14.03 -5.33 12.36
C TYR A 214 -13.47 -3.91 12.54
N SER A 215 -14.32 -2.89 12.63
CA SER A 215 -13.87 -1.50 12.73
C SER A 215 -13.00 -1.23 13.95
N ASP A 216 -13.37 -1.77 15.10
CA ASP A 216 -12.62 -1.59 16.35
C ASP A 216 -11.29 -2.35 16.32
N TRP A 217 -11.28 -3.53 15.71
CA TRP A 217 -10.04 -4.25 15.48
C TRP A 217 -9.11 -3.52 14.51
N ALA A 218 -9.62 -3.09 13.35
CA ALA A 218 -8.84 -2.33 12.37
C ALA A 218 -8.26 -1.06 12.97
N TRP A 219 -9.06 -0.38 13.79
CA TRP A 219 -8.63 0.76 14.58
C TRP A 219 -7.49 0.44 15.52
N SER A 220 -7.62 -0.60 16.34
CA SER A 220 -6.58 -1.01 17.28
C SER A 220 -5.29 -1.42 16.58
N ASN A 221 -5.40 -2.02 15.40
CA ASN A 221 -4.25 -2.46 14.60
C ASN A 221 -3.53 -1.31 13.89
N LEU A 222 -4.28 -0.37 13.33
CA LEU A 222 -3.72 0.86 12.73
C LEU A 222 -2.94 1.71 13.73
N ASN A 223 -3.27 1.62 15.01
CA ASN A 223 -2.61 2.36 16.08
C ASN A 223 -1.41 1.64 16.68
N ARG A 224 -1.22 0.36 16.35
CA ARG A 224 -0.12 -0.45 16.86
C ARG A 224 1.16 -0.34 16.06
N SER A 225 1.13 0.20 14.86
CA SER A 225 2.36 0.42 14.13
C SER A 225 3.25 1.29 15.02
N LYS A 226 4.26 0.67 15.60
CA LYS A 226 5.20 1.28 16.56
C LYS A 226 5.90 2.50 16.00
N ASP A 227 5.83 2.66 14.70
CA ASP A 227 6.68 3.58 14.01
C ASP A 227 5.84 4.67 13.36
N ALA A 228 5.79 5.80 14.07
CA ALA A 228 5.48 7.07 13.49
C ALA A 228 6.25 7.30 12.16
N PHE A 229 7.36 6.60 11.95
CA PHE A 229 8.16 6.61 10.72
C PHE A 229 7.42 6.12 9.47
N ILE A 230 6.48 5.19 9.57
CA ILE A 230 5.66 4.76 8.43
C ILE A 230 4.93 5.94 7.81
N TYR A 231 4.37 6.79 8.65
CA TYR A 231 3.69 8.00 8.18
C TYR A 231 4.64 9.05 7.64
N GLN A 232 5.91 8.96 7.97
CA GLN A 232 6.93 9.94 7.66
C GLN A 232 7.70 9.58 6.42
N ASP A 233 8.13 8.35 6.31
CA ASP A 233 8.91 7.90 5.17
C ASP A 233 8.07 7.76 3.90
N GLY A 234 6.79 7.60 4.05
CA GLY A 234 5.93 7.44 2.91
C GLY A 234 4.74 8.35 2.90
N SER A 235 4.67 9.28 3.84
CA SER A 235 3.71 10.34 3.65
C SER A 235 3.92 10.89 2.24
N ARG A 236 2.88 11.42 1.65
CA ARG A 236 2.76 12.06 0.32
C ARG A 236 4.03 12.70 -0.25
N TYR A 237 5.12 12.78 0.50
CA TYR A 237 6.33 13.51 0.16
C TYR A 237 7.56 12.64 -0.08
N VAL A 238 7.51 11.33 0.13
CA VAL A 238 8.75 10.55 0.24
C VAL A 238 8.87 9.34 -0.66
N VAL A 239 7.79 8.86 -1.27
CA VAL A 239 7.88 7.74 -2.21
C VAL A 239 7.90 8.25 -3.64
N PRO A 240 9.07 8.51 -4.24
CA PRO A 240 9.14 8.79 -5.65
C PRO A 240 8.91 7.48 -6.41
N PHE A 241 7.83 7.42 -7.14
CA PHE A 241 7.54 6.32 -8.05
C PHE A 241 7.14 6.88 -9.39
N ASP A 242 7.75 6.39 -10.45
CA ASP A 242 7.39 6.73 -11.82
C ASP A 242 7.62 5.52 -12.73
N ALA A 243 6.53 4.90 -13.14
CA ALA A 243 6.51 3.77 -14.05
C ALA A 243 6.26 4.17 -15.51
N ARG A 244 6.01 5.44 -15.80
CA ARG A 244 5.60 5.90 -17.15
C ARG A 244 6.58 5.52 -18.24
N SER A 245 7.87 5.51 -17.92
CA SER A 245 8.92 5.18 -18.89
C SER A 245 9.09 3.69 -19.16
N TRP A 246 8.60 2.80 -18.27
CA TRP A 246 8.86 1.38 -18.32
C TRP A 246 7.64 0.45 -18.15
N ALA A 247 6.47 0.97 -17.79
CA ALA A 247 5.29 0.12 -17.57
C ALA A 247 4.92 -0.69 -18.83
N HIS A 248 5.18 -0.17 -20.03
CA HIS A 248 4.96 -0.86 -21.30
C HIS A 248 5.82 -2.12 -21.50
N GLU A 249 6.85 -2.29 -20.70
CA GLU A 249 7.71 -3.48 -20.73
C GLU A 249 7.13 -4.64 -19.86
N VAL A 250 6.18 -4.36 -18.97
CA VAL A 250 5.54 -5.36 -18.11
C VAL A 250 4.57 -6.20 -18.93
N LYS A 251 4.98 -7.44 -19.25
CA LYS A 251 4.18 -8.38 -20.04
C LYS A 251 3.27 -9.29 -19.20
N THR A 252 3.36 -9.19 -17.90
CA THR A 252 2.53 -9.97 -16.98
C THR A 252 1.06 -9.64 -17.18
N PRO A 253 0.19 -10.65 -17.44
CA PRO A 253 -1.25 -10.44 -17.54
C PRO A 253 -1.77 -9.73 -16.30
N THR A 254 -2.48 -8.63 -16.49
CA THR A 254 -2.85 -7.70 -15.43
C THR A 254 -4.37 -7.53 -15.36
N LEU A 255 -4.92 -7.60 -14.15
CA LEU A 255 -6.25 -7.08 -13.84
C LEU A 255 -6.10 -5.77 -13.06
N ALA A 256 -6.60 -4.67 -13.61
CA ALA A 256 -6.71 -3.39 -12.90
C ALA A 256 -8.13 -3.22 -12.36
N VAL A 257 -8.27 -3.04 -11.04
CA VAL A 257 -9.56 -2.80 -10.38
C VAL A 257 -9.61 -1.35 -9.91
N ILE A 258 -10.58 -0.59 -10.40
CA ILE A 258 -10.68 0.86 -10.23
C ILE A 258 -11.95 1.20 -9.45
N GLY A 259 -11.84 2.06 -8.45
CA GLY A 259 -12.99 2.60 -7.71
C GLY A 259 -13.65 3.74 -8.47
N GLY A 260 -14.94 3.62 -8.77
CA GLY A 260 -15.68 4.63 -9.53
C GLY A 260 -15.87 5.97 -8.78
N SER A 261 -15.68 5.97 -7.46
CA SER A 261 -15.76 7.16 -6.60
C SER A 261 -14.46 7.43 -5.82
N ASP A 262 -13.35 6.84 -6.27
CA ASP A 262 -12.05 7.04 -5.63
C ASP A 262 -11.55 8.48 -5.87
N LYS A 263 -11.39 9.23 -4.77
CA LYS A 263 -10.86 10.61 -4.80
C LYS A 263 -9.36 10.66 -4.50
N LEU A 264 -8.79 9.57 -4.01
CA LEU A 264 -7.36 9.49 -3.69
C LEU A 264 -6.55 9.09 -4.93
N VAL A 265 -7.05 8.09 -5.65
CA VAL A 265 -6.55 7.67 -6.97
C VAL A 265 -7.72 7.69 -7.95
N PRO A 266 -8.07 8.86 -8.49
CA PRO A 266 -9.16 8.99 -9.45
C PRO A 266 -8.97 8.12 -10.69
N GLU A 267 -10.07 7.77 -11.36
CA GLU A 267 -10.07 6.88 -12.53
C GLU A 267 -9.05 7.30 -13.61
N ASN A 268 -8.93 8.59 -13.88
CA ASN A 268 -7.98 9.11 -14.87
C ASN A 268 -6.51 8.83 -14.49
N VAL A 269 -6.19 8.79 -13.20
CA VAL A 269 -4.85 8.45 -12.68
C VAL A 269 -4.56 6.96 -12.88
N SER A 270 -5.54 6.10 -12.57
CA SER A 270 -5.41 4.66 -12.85
C SER A 270 -5.35 4.37 -14.34
N LYS A 271 -6.11 5.12 -15.14
CA LYS A 271 -6.13 4.99 -16.59
C LYS A 271 -4.77 5.31 -17.22
N GLU A 272 -4.05 6.28 -16.71
CA GLU A 272 -2.69 6.60 -17.17
C GLU A 272 -1.76 5.38 -17.10
N LEU A 273 -1.85 4.55 -16.04
CA LEU A 273 -1.10 3.31 -15.96
C LEU A 273 -1.65 2.23 -16.91
N THR A 274 -2.96 2.05 -16.94
CA THR A 274 -3.56 0.97 -17.73
C THR A 274 -3.38 1.18 -19.23
N ASP A 275 -3.31 2.42 -19.69
CA ASP A 275 -3.01 2.74 -21.09
C ASP A 275 -1.56 2.38 -21.49
N LEU A 276 -0.65 2.24 -20.53
CA LEU A 276 0.74 1.83 -20.77
C LEU A 276 0.95 0.30 -20.73
N LEU A 277 0.07 -0.45 -20.06
CA LEU A 277 0.22 -1.88 -19.90
C LEU A 277 -0.25 -2.63 -21.15
N PRO A 278 0.58 -3.53 -21.73
CA PRO A 278 0.25 -4.20 -22.99
C PRO A 278 -0.83 -5.31 -22.85
N ASP A 279 -0.95 -5.92 -21.68
CA ASP A 279 -1.94 -6.98 -21.39
C ASP A 279 -2.68 -6.63 -20.10
N VAL A 280 -3.76 -5.86 -20.22
CA VAL A 280 -4.55 -5.41 -19.08
C VAL A 280 -6.04 -5.56 -19.30
N LYS A 281 -6.72 -6.20 -18.34
CA LYS A 281 -8.18 -6.17 -18.18
C LYS A 281 -8.54 -5.14 -17.13
N ILE A 282 -9.58 -4.34 -17.37
CA ILE A 282 -10.01 -3.28 -16.44
C ILE A 282 -11.39 -3.64 -15.89
N LYS A 283 -11.54 -3.60 -14.58
CA LYS A 283 -12.83 -3.71 -13.87
C LYS A 283 -13.04 -2.45 -13.04
N LYS A 284 -14.15 -1.78 -13.27
CA LYS A 284 -14.55 -0.60 -12.50
C LYS A 284 -15.68 -0.97 -11.57
N ILE A 285 -15.48 -0.78 -10.26
CA ILE A 285 -16.49 -0.99 -9.24
C ILE A 285 -17.22 0.33 -9.01
N GLY A 286 -18.50 0.38 -9.39
CA GLY A 286 -19.33 1.58 -9.26
C GLY A 286 -19.50 1.98 -7.80
N GLY A 287 -19.37 3.28 -7.49
CA GLY A 287 -19.53 3.79 -6.12
C GLY A 287 -18.37 3.48 -5.16
N ALA A 288 -17.47 2.56 -5.52
CA ALA A 288 -16.33 2.22 -4.67
C ALA A 288 -15.36 3.39 -4.55
N THR A 289 -14.92 3.64 -3.32
CA THR A 289 -13.86 4.60 -2.98
C THR A 289 -12.50 3.90 -3.02
N HIS A 290 -11.45 4.53 -2.45
CA HIS A 290 -10.11 3.94 -2.36
C HIS A 290 -10.04 2.62 -1.58
N GLY A 291 -10.98 2.40 -0.66
CA GLY A 291 -11.02 1.24 0.23
C GLY A 291 -11.71 0.00 -0.36
N ILE A 292 -11.53 -0.32 -1.64
CA ILE A 292 -12.16 -1.47 -2.31
C ILE A 292 -12.03 -2.78 -1.51
N PRO A 293 -10.85 -3.18 -0.98
CA PRO A 293 -10.73 -4.43 -0.23
C PRO A 293 -11.58 -4.49 1.04
N TRP A 294 -12.04 -3.35 1.52
CA TRP A 294 -12.88 -3.26 2.73
C TRP A 294 -14.37 -3.14 2.40
N SER A 295 -14.71 -2.29 1.45
CA SER A 295 -16.10 -1.94 1.14
C SER A 295 -16.75 -2.84 0.08
N HIS A 296 -15.96 -3.45 -0.80
CA HIS A 296 -16.42 -4.28 -1.93
C HIS A 296 -15.61 -5.57 -2.03
N ALA A 297 -15.39 -6.23 -0.87
CA ALA A 297 -14.54 -7.40 -0.78
C ALA A 297 -15.03 -8.58 -1.62
N GLU A 298 -16.35 -8.84 -1.60
CA GLU A 298 -16.95 -9.92 -2.37
C GLU A 298 -16.79 -9.69 -3.87
N GLU A 299 -17.10 -8.49 -4.36
CA GLU A 299 -16.99 -8.13 -5.78
C GLU A 299 -15.53 -8.18 -6.25
N LEU A 300 -14.61 -7.64 -5.46
CA LEU A 300 -13.16 -7.75 -5.74
C LEU A 300 -12.73 -9.22 -5.81
N SER A 301 -13.13 -10.03 -4.84
CA SER A 301 -12.76 -11.45 -4.79
C SER A 301 -13.33 -12.23 -5.97
N LEU A 302 -14.53 -11.89 -6.43
CA LEU A 302 -15.12 -12.48 -7.63
C LEU A 302 -14.28 -12.16 -8.86
N HIS A 303 -13.93 -10.89 -9.08
CA HIS A 303 -13.09 -10.47 -10.20
C HIS A 303 -11.70 -11.11 -10.16
N VAL A 304 -11.12 -11.27 -8.97
CA VAL A 304 -9.85 -11.99 -8.79
C VAL A 304 -9.99 -13.45 -9.23
N LYS A 305 -11.03 -14.16 -8.77
CA LYS A 305 -11.28 -15.56 -9.12
C LYS A 305 -11.50 -15.74 -10.62
N GLU A 306 -12.32 -14.90 -11.24
CA GLU A 306 -12.54 -14.90 -12.68
C GLU A 306 -11.22 -14.75 -13.45
N PHE A 307 -10.42 -13.76 -13.07
CA PHE A 307 -9.15 -13.48 -13.74
C PHE A 307 -8.10 -14.59 -13.58
N ILE A 308 -8.13 -15.32 -12.46
CA ILE A 308 -7.18 -16.42 -12.22
C ILE A 308 -7.46 -17.59 -13.17
N VAL A 309 -8.72 -17.90 -13.44
CA VAL A 309 -9.11 -19.07 -14.25
C VAL A 309 -9.12 -18.79 -15.76
N ASP A 310 -9.19 -17.51 -16.16
CA ASP A 310 -9.04 -17.08 -17.56
C ASP A 310 -7.61 -17.29 -18.08
#